data_cf4dbe52219adbf5a4cfb6f6393fe087
#
_entry.id   cf4dbe52219adbf5a4cfb6f6393fe087
#
_cell.length_a   1.000
_cell.length_b   1.000
_cell.length_c   1.000
_cell.angle_alpha   90.00
_cell.angle_beta   90.00
_cell.angle_gamma   90.00
#
_symmetry.space_group_name_H-M   'P 1'
#
loop_
_entity.id
_entity.type
_entity.pdbx_description
1 polymer ?
#
loop_
_entity_poly.entity_id
_entity_poly.type
_entity_poly.pdbx_seq_one_letter_code
_entity_poly.pdbx_strand_id
1 'polypeptide(L)'
;MTNHNNPDLKKFLVRLGGTVAAVVLVMYLAKVWFVDQRRADLPSQLRTNGQVDTSFPESRQPAGTVQVISWQDAAKHYGKYTTIEGTIVAAHNSGKACFLNFHPDYNRYFTAVIFASAFPQFPKNPENYYYGKRVRVSGYIKEYNGKPETILNDPSQIEILK
;
A
#
# COMPACT_ATOMS: atom_id res chain seq x y z
N MET A 1 40.52 27.06 -26.33
CA MET A 1 41.22 26.22 -25.32
C MET A 1 40.81 26.74 -23.94
N THR A 2 39.78 26.18 -23.37
CA THR A 2 39.23 26.59 -22.05
C THR A 2 39.89 25.76 -20.97
N ASN A 3 40.62 26.44 -20.10
CA ASN A 3 41.37 25.86 -19.00
C ASN A 3 40.42 25.33 -17.90
N HIS A 4 40.30 24.01 -17.79
CA HIS A 4 39.34 23.29 -16.92
C HIS A 4 39.88 23.00 -15.51
N ASN A 5 40.79 23.81 -15.01
CA ASN A 5 41.44 23.58 -13.71
C ASN A 5 41.14 24.74 -12.72
N ASN A 6 39.87 24.91 -12.37
CA ASN A 6 39.49 25.88 -11.34
C ASN A 6 39.54 25.18 -9.94
N PRO A 7 40.54 25.53 -9.08
CA PRO A 7 40.72 24.90 -7.78
C PRO A 7 39.54 25.15 -6.82
N ASP A 8 38.80 26.22 -7.01
CA ASP A 8 37.65 26.56 -6.16
C ASP A 8 36.44 25.69 -6.46
N LEU A 9 36.26 25.27 -7.73
CA LEU A 9 35.20 24.33 -8.11
C LEU A 9 35.44 22.96 -7.51
N LYS A 10 36.69 22.48 -7.43
CA LYS A 10 37.00 21.20 -6.78
C LYS A 10 36.73 21.21 -5.27
N LYS A 11 37.07 22.33 -4.59
CA LYS A 11 36.76 22.51 -3.16
C LYS A 11 35.26 22.59 -2.91
N PHE A 12 34.50 23.22 -3.80
CA PHE A 12 33.03 23.30 -3.73
C PHE A 12 32.39 21.94 -3.92
N LEU A 13 32.81 21.14 -4.91
CA LEU A 13 32.31 19.78 -5.16
C LEU A 13 32.61 18.80 -4.01
N VAL A 14 33.80 18.89 -3.41
CA VAL A 14 34.18 18.08 -2.25
C VAL A 14 33.30 18.42 -1.01
N ARG A 15 33.04 19.71 -0.77
CA ARG A 15 32.15 20.14 0.31
C ARG A 15 30.70 19.73 0.07
N LEU A 16 30.22 19.83 -1.17
CA LEU A 16 28.85 19.40 -1.53
C LEU A 16 28.70 17.89 -1.40
N GLY A 17 29.66 17.10 -1.85
CA GLY A 17 29.66 15.64 -1.71
C GLY A 17 29.69 15.18 -0.25
N GLY A 18 30.45 15.88 0.61
CA GLY A 18 30.52 15.57 2.04
C GLY A 18 29.19 15.81 2.78
N THR A 19 28.48 16.88 2.43
CA THR A 19 27.17 17.19 3.04
C THR A 19 26.09 16.20 2.64
N VAL A 20 26.06 15.80 1.37
CA VAL A 20 25.10 14.80 0.86
C VAL A 20 25.35 13.44 1.50
N ALA A 21 26.61 13.00 1.60
CA ALA A 21 26.98 11.76 2.25
C ALA A 21 26.59 11.73 3.74
N ALA A 22 26.78 12.84 4.46
CA ALA A 22 26.38 12.97 5.86
C ALA A 22 24.87 12.87 6.04
N VAL A 23 24.08 13.52 5.18
CA VAL A 23 22.59 13.44 5.24
C VAL A 23 22.10 12.04 4.96
N VAL A 24 22.66 11.33 3.98
CA VAL A 24 22.31 9.95 3.66
C VAL A 24 22.68 9.02 4.83
N LEU A 25 23.83 9.22 5.47
CA LEU A 25 24.25 8.45 6.63
C LEU A 25 23.31 8.65 7.83
N VAL A 26 22.91 9.89 8.10
CA VAL A 26 21.96 10.21 9.19
C VAL A 26 20.59 9.58 8.92
N MET A 27 20.09 9.63 7.68
CA MET A 27 18.84 8.97 7.31
C MET A 27 18.92 7.44 7.42
N TYR A 28 20.06 6.86 7.09
CA TYR A 28 20.29 5.42 7.24
C TYR A 28 20.35 4.99 8.71
N LEU A 29 21.07 5.73 9.54
CA LEU A 29 21.16 5.47 10.99
C LEU A 29 19.79 5.67 11.68
N ALA A 30 19.01 6.67 11.28
CA ALA A 30 17.67 6.87 11.79
C ALA A 30 16.74 5.69 11.43
N LYS A 31 16.86 5.13 10.21
CA LYS A 31 16.11 3.92 9.81
C LYS A 31 16.51 2.70 10.66
N VAL A 32 17.81 2.49 10.87
CA VAL A 32 18.30 1.35 11.65
C VAL A 32 17.86 1.49 13.11
N TRP A 33 17.95 2.69 13.70
CA TRP A 33 17.52 2.96 15.07
C TRP A 33 16.01 2.78 15.27
N PHE A 34 15.20 3.21 14.30
CA PHE A 34 13.74 3.07 14.36
C PHE A 34 13.25 1.62 14.19
N VAL A 35 14.02 0.78 13.48
CA VAL A 35 13.72 -0.65 13.33
C VAL A 35 14.06 -1.43 14.60
N ASP A 36 15.14 -1.04 15.31
CA ASP A 36 15.58 -1.74 16.52
C ASP A 36 14.66 -1.45 17.72
N GLN A 37 14.10 -0.24 17.80
CA GLN A 37 13.18 0.16 18.87
C GLN A 37 11.84 -0.61 18.84
N ARG A 38 11.44 -1.15 17.69
CA ARG A 38 10.22 -2.00 17.57
C ARG A 38 10.43 -3.44 18.06
N ARG A 39 11.66 -3.86 18.31
CA ARG A 39 11.99 -5.20 18.86
C ARG A 39 12.00 -5.25 20.38
N ALA A 40 12.04 -4.11 21.04
CA ALA A 40 12.12 -4.03 22.50
C ALA A 40 10.77 -4.12 23.23
N ASP A 41 9.65 -3.99 22.54
CA ASP A 41 8.30 -3.99 23.15
C ASP A 41 7.53 -5.31 23.01
N LEU A 42 8.25 -6.45 22.99
CA LEU A 42 7.61 -7.74 23.18
C LEU A 42 7.53 -8.01 24.69
N PRO A 43 6.33 -8.02 25.30
CA PRO A 43 6.19 -8.37 26.72
C PRO A 43 6.62 -9.81 26.91
N SER A 44 7.63 -10.02 27.74
CA SER A 44 8.14 -11.30 28.23
C SER A 44 7.16 -11.95 29.23
N GLN A 45 5.97 -12.28 28.77
CA GLN A 45 4.99 -13.05 29.52
C GLN A 45 4.60 -14.28 28.70
N LEU A 46 5.44 -15.31 28.71
CA LEU A 46 5.02 -16.69 28.41
C LEU A 46 6.20 -17.66 28.69
N ARG A 47 6.47 -17.83 29.97
CA ARG A 47 7.09 -19.07 30.46
C ARG A 47 6.24 -19.56 31.62
N THR A 48 5.33 -20.47 31.37
CA THR A 48 5.03 -21.59 32.28
C THR A 48 4.04 -22.57 31.62
N ASN A 49 4.48 -23.82 31.65
CA ASN A 49 3.71 -25.08 31.58
C ASN A 49 3.16 -25.54 30.23
N GLY A 50 3.80 -26.64 29.81
CA GLY A 50 3.47 -27.51 28.73
C GLY A 50 2.02 -27.96 28.68
N GLN A 51 1.43 -27.61 27.56
CA GLN A 51 0.44 -28.41 26.87
C GLN A 51 0.49 -27.97 25.42
N VAL A 52 0.95 -28.88 24.55
CA VAL A 52 0.98 -28.67 23.12
C VAL A 52 -0.47 -28.76 22.63
N ASP A 53 -1.16 -27.65 22.65
CA ASP A 53 -2.39 -27.48 21.89
C ASP A 53 -2.00 -26.98 20.51
N THR A 54 -1.95 -27.90 19.55
CA THR A 54 -1.78 -27.64 18.13
C THR A 54 -3.09 -27.11 17.54
N SER A 55 -3.53 -25.98 18.02
CA SER A 55 -4.51 -25.15 17.32
C SER A 55 -3.82 -23.86 16.93
N PHE A 56 -3.28 -23.82 15.68
CA PHE A 56 -3.00 -22.56 15.04
C PHE A 56 -4.29 -21.73 15.12
N PRO A 57 -4.24 -20.49 15.62
CA PRO A 57 -5.37 -19.59 15.43
C PRO A 57 -5.48 -19.34 13.93
N GLU A 58 -6.30 -20.17 13.27
CA GLU A 58 -6.95 -19.78 12.04
C GLU A 58 -7.44 -18.35 12.27
N SER A 59 -6.95 -17.40 11.50
CA SER A 59 -7.34 -16.00 11.57
C SER A 59 -8.86 -15.94 11.34
N ARG A 60 -9.60 -16.15 12.43
CA ARG A 60 -11.04 -15.88 12.45
C ARG A 60 -11.18 -14.40 12.16
N GLN A 61 -11.45 -14.08 10.90
CA GLN A 61 -12.21 -12.89 10.60
C GLN A 61 -13.39 -12.88 11.56
N PRO A 62 -13.60 -11.79 12.31
CA PRO A 62 -14.83 -11.70 13.09
C PRO A 62 -15.99 -11.89 12.11
N ALA A 63 -16.85 -12.85 12.36
CA ALA A 63 -18.11 -13.06 11.67
C ALA A 63 -19.10 -11.93 12.04
N GLY A 64 -18.63 -10.70 11.93
CA GLY A 64 -19.44 -9.49 11.88
C GLY A 64 -19.84 -9.31 10.42
N THR A 65 -21.10 -9.07 10.18
CA THR A 65 -21.66 -8.72 8.88
C THR A 65 -20.73 -7.68 8.23
N VAL A 66 -19.97 -8.08 7.20
CA VAL A 66 -19.05 -7.17 6.50
C VAL A 66 -19.93 -6.09 5.91
N GLN A 67 -19.82 -4.87 6.43
CA GLN A 67 -20.62 -3.75 5.98
C GLN A 67 -20.28 -3.44 4.53
N VAL A 68 -21.26 -3.56 3.65
CA VAL A 68 -21.13 -3.12 2.26
C VAL A 68 -21.51 -1.64 2.20
N ILE A 69 -20.60 -0.82 1.71
CA ILE A 69 -20.78 0.63 1.57
C ILE A 69 -20.63 1.06 0.12
N SER A 70 -21.19 2.22 -0.21
CA SER A 70 -20.93 2.86 -1.50
C SER A 70 -19.51 3.43 -1.54
N TRP A 71 -18.91 3.43 -2.73
CA TRP A 71 -17.59 4.03 -2.95
C TRP A 71 -17.55 5.53 -2.60
N GLN A 72 -18.69 6.26 -2.66
CA GLN A 72 -18.78 7.66 -2.26
C GLN A 72 -18.50 7.88 -0.76
N ASP A 73 -18.81 6.88 0.05
CA ASP A 73 -18.66 6.94 1.50
C ASP A 73 -17.29 6.44 1.97
N ALA A 74 -16.45 5.96 1.07
CA ALA A 74 -15.15 5.33 1.41
C ALA A 74 -14.27 6.22 2.30
N ALA A 75 -14.23 7.52 2.08
CA ALA A 75 -13.45 8.47 2.88
C ALA A 75 -13.87 8.55 4.36
N LYS A 76 -15.09 8.12 4.70
CA LYS A 76 -15.58 8.06 6.09
C LYS A 76 -15.10 6.82 6.84
N HIS A 77 -14.39 5.91 6.15
CA HIS A 77 -14.05 4.58 6.67
C HIS A 77 -12.53 4.29 6.64
N TYR A 78 -11.69 5.32 6.68
CA TYR A 78 -10.23 5.13 6.76
C TYR A 78 -9.84 4.25 7.95
N GLY A 79 -8.89 3.34 7.72
CA GLY A 79 -8.39 2.38 8.70
C GLY A 79 -9.33 1.20 8.98
N LYS A 80 -10.52 1.14 8.39
CA LYS A 80 -11.49 0.05 8.58
C LYS A 80 -11.39 -0.96 7.44
N TYR A 81 -11.62 -2.24 7.78
CA TYR A 81 -11.87 -3.29 6.81
C TYR A 81 -13.35 -3.27 6.43
N THR A 82 -13.67 -3.11 5.16
CA THR A 82 -15.06 -3.05 4.68
C THR A 82 -15.14 -3.51 3.23
N THR A 83 -16.35 -3.72 2.74
CA THR A 83 -16.63 -4.02 1.34
C THR A 83 -17.22 -2.80 0.66
N ILE A 84 -16.58 -2.35 -0.42
CA ILE A 84 -17.02 -1.23 -1.25
C ILE A 84 -17.67 -1.76 -2.51
N GLU A 85 -18.88 -1.28 -2.81
CA GLU A 85 -19.62 -1.64 -4.01
C GLU A 85 -19.69 -0.47 -4.99
N GLY A 86 -19.52 -0.77 -6.28
CA GLY A 86 -19.64 0.20 -7.36
C GLY A 86 -19.21 -0.34 -8.70
N THR A 87 -19.23 0.53 -9.71
CA THR A 87 -18.80 0.20 -11.08
C THR A 87 -17.43 0.79 -11.35
N ILE A 88 -16.54 0.03 -11.97
CA ILE A 88 -15.25 0.51 -12.46
C ILE A 88 -15.47 1.32 -13.73
N VAL A 89 -15.39 2.64 -13.64
CA VAL A 89 -15.67 3.55 -14.74
C VAL A 89 -14.42 4.03 -15.48
N ALA A 90 -13.24 3.87 -14.87
CA ALA A 90 -11.94 4.11 -15.50
C ALA A 90 -10.92 3.12 -14.94
N ALA A 91 -9.97 2.71 -15.77
CA ALA A 91 -8.89 1.84 -15.34
C ALA A 91 -7.60 2.22 -16.08
N HIS A 92 -6.47 2.10 -15.39
CA HIS A 92 -5.15 2.40 -15.93
C HIS A 92 -4.11 1.44 -15.38
N ASN A 93 -3.24 0.93 -16.25
CA ASN A 93 -2.11 0.09 -15.88
C ASN A 93 -0.80 0.78 -16.27
N SER A 94 0.00 1.13 -15.26
CA SER A 94 1.31 1.76 -15.45
C SER A 94 2.46 0.76 -15.60
N GLY A 95 2.18 -0.54 -15.58
CA GLY A 95 3.18 -1.61 -15.47
C GLY A 95 3.70 -1.84 -14.04
N LYS A 96 3.61 -0.84 -13.16
CA LYS A 96 3.96 -0.94 -11.73
C LYS A 96 2.75 -1.14 -10.83
N ALA A 97 1.61 -0.62 -11.27
CA ALA A 97 0.32 -0.76 -10.60
C ALA A 97 -0.81 -0.63 -11.61
N CYS A 98 -1.89 -1.35 -11.35
CA CYS A 98 -3.18 -1.20 -12.02
C CYS A 98 -4.14 -0.48 -11.08
N PHE A 99 -4.76 0.58 -11.58
CA PHE A 99 -5.71 1.43 -10.86
C PHE A 99 -7.11 1.18 -11.42
N LEU A 100 -8.02 0.77 -10.56
CA LEU A 100 -9.43 0.53 -10.87
C LEU A 100 -10.25 1.63 -10.20
N ASN A 101 -10.72 2.59 -10.98
CA ASN A 101 -11.33 3.81 -10.48
C ASN A 101 -12.85 3.73 -10.53
N PHE A 102 -13.50 4.11 -9.45
CA PHE A 102 -14.96 4.14 -9.33
C PHE A 102 -15.58 5.48 -9.78
N HIS A 103 -14.73 6.46 -10.08
CA HIS A 103 -15.13 7.76 -10.61
C HIS A 103 -14.07 8.27 -11.62
N PRO A 104 -14.46 9.05 -12.66
CA PRO A 104 -13.50 9.61 -13.60
C PRO A 104 -12.47 10.55 -12.94
N ASP A 105 -12.87 11.30 -11.91
CA ASP A 105 -11.98 12.11 -11.09
C ASP A 105 -11.31 11.21 -10.01
N TYR A 106 -10.34 10.42 -10.47
CA TYR A 106 -9.60 9.47 -9.62
C TYR A 106 -8.69 10.16 -8.58
N ASN A 107 -8.51 11.49 -8.65
CA ASN A 107 -7.71 12.22 -7.66
C ASN A 107 -8.46 12.48 -6.35
N ARG A 108 -9.77 12.35 -6.35
CA ARG A 108 -10.63 12.66 -5.20
C ARG A 108 -11.39 11.46 -4.67
N TYR A 109 -11.68 10.48 -5.52
CA TYR A 109 -12.57 9.39 -5.17
C TYR A 109 -11.85 8.06 -5.05
N PHE A 110 -12.59 7.08 -4.54
CA PHE A 110 -12.08 5.75 -4.23
C PHE A 110 -11.47 5.05 -5.44
N THR A 111 -10.31 4.43 -5.21
CA THR A 111 -9.58 3.62 -6.18
C THR A 111 -9.18 2.28 -5.55
N ALA A 112 -9.39 1.17 -6.26
CA ALA A 112 -8.77 -0.10 -5.92
C ALA A 112 -7.44 -0.25 -6.70
N VAL A 113 -6.37 -0.67 -6.02
CA VAL A 113 -5.01 -0.70 -6.56
C VAL A 113 -4.46 -2.12 -6.51
N ILE A 114 -3.99 -2.63 -7.64
CA ILE A 114 -3.26 -3.90 -7.73
C ILE A 114 -1.81 -3.56 -8.08
N PHE A 115 -0.85 -3.86 -7.20
CA PHE A 115 0.56 -3.67 -7.51
C PHE A 115 1.11 -4.78 -8.41
N ALA A 116 2.19 -4.48 -9.15
CA ALA A 116 2.80 -5.42 -10.09
C ALA A 116 3.19 -6.77 -9.47
N SER A 117 3.55 -6.78 -8.18
CA SER A 117 3.86 -8.01 -7.44
C SER A 117 2.67 -8.97 -7.33
N ALA A 118 1.46 -8.47 -7.39
CA ALA A 118 0.23 -9.26 -7.33
C ALA A 118 -0.34 -9.64 -8.71
N PHE A 119 0.13 -9.01 -9.81
CA PHE A 119 -0.38 -9.27 -11.16
C PHE A 119 -0.46 -10.75 -11.55
N PRO A 120 0.51 -11.62 -11.19
CA PRO A 120 0.43 -13.03 -11.55
C PRO A 120 -0.80 -13.76 -10.99
N GLN A 121 -1.41 -13.25 -9.94
CA GLN A 121 -2.59 -13.84 -9.31
C GLN A 121 -3.90 -13.35 -9.95
N PHE A 122 -3.86 -12.18 -10.60
CA PHE A 122 -5.04 -11.56 -11.21
C PHE A 122 -5.22 -11.97 -12.67
N PRO A 123 -6.41 -11.77 -13.27
CA PRO A 123 -6.61 -11.95 -14.70
C PRO A 123 -5.61 -11.11 -15.53
N LYS A 124 -5.22 -11.62 -16.70
CA LYS A 124 -4.38 -10.83 -17.63
C LYS A 124 -5.07 -9.53 -17.99
N ASN A 125 -4.29 -8.44 -18.01
CA ASN A 125 -4.78 -7.09 -18.28
C ASN A 125 -5.95 -6.72 -17.36
N PRO A 126 -5.73 -6.66 -16.03
CA PRO A 126 -6.81 -6.45 -15.07
C PRO A 126 -7.58 -5.15 -15.32
N GLU A 127 -6.92 -4.12 -15.89
CA GLU A 127 -7.57 -2.88 -16.31
C GLU A 127 -8.68 -3.11 -17.33
N ASN A 128 -8.46 -3.99 -18.31
CA ASN A 128 -9.46 -4.33 -19.32
C ASN A 128 -10.49 -5.31 -18.77
N TYR A 129 -10.04 -6.24 -17.91
CA TYR A 129 -10.90 -7.27 -17.36
C TYR A 129 -11.99 -6.70 -16.44
N TYR A 130 -11.66 -5.72 -15.60
CA TYR A 130 -12.60 -5.13 -14.64
C TYR A 130 -13.32 -3.87 -15.15
N TYR A 131 -12.83 -3.23 -16.19
CA TYR A 131 -13.44 -2.03 -16.75
C TYR A 131 -14.93 -2.25 -17.11
N GLY A 132 -15.78 -1.31 -16.71
CA GLY A 132 -17.23 -1.34 -16.97
C GLY A 132 -18.01 -2.33 -16.09
N LYS A 133 -17.35 -3.10 -15.24
CA LYS A 133 -18.03 -4.09 -14.39
C LYS A 133 -18.41 -3.49 -13.05
N ARG A 134 -19.57 -3.92 -12.53
CA ARG A 134 -20.00 -3.69 -11.16
C ARG A 134 -19.31 -4.72 -10.27
N VAL A 135 -18.65 -4.24 -9.22
CA VAL A 135 -17.81 -5.08 -8.36
C VAL A 135 -18.03 -4.77 -6.88
N ARG A 136 -17.68 -5.74 -6.04
CA ARG A 136 -17.41 -5.54 -4.62
C ARG A 136 -15.93 -5.68 -4.37
N VAL A 137 -15.36 -4.70 -3.68
CA VAL A 137 -13.95 -4.67 -3.27
C VAL A 137 -13.88 -4.75 -1.75
N SER A 138 -13.23 -5.78 -1.21
CA SER A 138 -13.07 -6.00 0.22
C SER A 138 -11.63 -5.74 0.65
N GLY A 139 -11.45 -4.92 1.69
CA GLY A 139 -10.12 -4.61 2.19
C GLY A 139 -10.09 -3.43 3.16
N TYR A 140 -8.90 -3.12 3.64
CA TYR A 140 -8.67 -1.93 4.45
C TYR A 140 -8.67 -0.68 3.57
N ILE A 141 -9.47 0.31 3.95
CA ILE A 141 -9.44 1.63 3.29
C ILE A 141 -8.30 2.43 3.88
N LYS A 142 -7.39 2.85 3.02
CA LYS A 142 -6.26 3.72 3.36
C LYS A 142 -6.46 5.10 2.75
N GLU A 143 -5.87 6.10 3.38
CA GLU A 143 -5.71 7.41 2.76
C GLU A 143 -4.39 7.44 1.99
N TYR A 144 -4.44 7.84 0.74
CA TYR A 144 -3.27 8.08 -0.10
C TYR A 144 -3.45 9.36 -0.91
N ASN A 145 -2.58 10.35 -0.68
CA ASN A 145 -2.66 11.66 -1.35
C ASN A 145 -4.05 12.32 -1.21
N GLY A 146 -4.66 12.23 -0.02
CA GLY A 146 -5.96 12.85 0.27
C GLY A 146 -7.18 12.11 -0.29
N LYS A 147 -7.02 10.90 -0.86
CA LYS A 147 -8.11 10.08 -1.39
C LYS A 147 -8.17 8.69 -0.76
N PRO A 148 -9.36 8.07 -0.71
CA PRO A 148 -9.49 6.70 -0.24
C PRO A 148 -9.02 5.70 -1.29
N GLU A 149 -8.25 4.70 -0.85
CA GLU A 149 -7.84 3.57 -1.68
C GLU A 149 -7.85 2.24 -0.91
N THR A 150 -7.98 1.13 -1.63
CA THR A 150 -7.78 -0.21 -1.12
C THR A 150 -6.77 -0.94 -1.99
N ILE A 151 -5.75 -1.56 -1.37
CA ILE A 151 -4.76 -2.38 -2.06
C ILE A 151 -5.31 -3.81 -2.16
N LEU A 152 -5.36 -4.33 -3.38
CA LEU A 152 -5.73 -5.70 -3.68
C LEU A 152 -4.47 -6.54 -3.86
N ASN A 153 -4.29 -7.50 -2.97
CA ASN A 153 -3.16 -8.44 -3.01
C ASN A 153 -3.59 -9.81 -3.54
N ASP A 154 -4.90 -10.10 -3.51
CA ASP A 154 -5.48 -11.37 -3.90
C ASP A 154 -6.80 -11.16 -4.67
N PRO A 155 -7.09 -11.96 -5.71
CA PRO A 155 -8.33 -11.87 -6.49
C PRO A 155 -9.61 -12.05 -5.69
N SER A 156 -9.57 -12.77 -4.56
CA SER A 156 -10.73 -12.94 -3.69
C SER A 156 -11.23 -11.63 -3.05
N GLN A 157 -10.38 -10.59 -3.09
CA GLN A 157 -10.75 -9.25 -2.60
C GLN A 157 -11.65 -8.47 -3.57
N ILE A 158 -11.83 -8.94 -4.81
CA ILE A 158 -12.68 -8.28 -5.80
C ILE A 158 -13.63 -9.28 -6.47
N GLU A 159 -14.92 -9.08 -6.25
CA GLU A 159 -16.01 -9.90 -6.79
C GLU A 159 -16.74 -9.12 -7.88
N ILE A 160 -16.99 -9.75 -9.04
CA ILE A 160 -17.82 -9.18 -10.09
C ILE A 160 -19.28 -9.54 -9.81
N LEU A 161 -20.13 -8.51 -9.73
CA LEU A 161 -21.56 -8.69 -9.56
C LEU A 161 -22.24 -8.90 -10.93
N LYS A 162 -23.16 -9.85 -10.95
CA LYS A 162 -24.00 -10.14 -12.13
C LYS A 162 -25.19 -9.18 -12.19
#